data_91480ee7450197156068ccaf836dbed4
#
_entry.id   91480ee7450197156068ccaf836dbed4
#
_cell.length_a   1.000
_cell.length_b   1.000
_cell.length_c   1.000
_cell.angle_alpha   90.00
_cell.angle_beta   90.00
_cell.angle_gamma   90.00
#
_symmetry.space_group_name_H-M   'P 1'
#
loop_
_entity.id
_entity.type
_entity.pdbx_description
1 polymer ?
#
loop_
_entity_poly.entity_id
_entity_poly.type
_entity_poly.pdbx_seq_one_letter_code
_entity_poly.pdbx_strand_id
1 'polypeptide(L)'
;AMNLLIRLIILVTILGASAVATPPNAHWIWHDEDSDSGTFIKDFESREIQSAFLDGVADFCRIDVSLNGTHVKRARPFDPRFGLDCTGFIKGGKNRLTVKVSGIDGPSAFQLRLQLKSKEDDAYVITDATWREEKSRNVVDRGPVNPRYWDAPHDRVQVTVMDDYEQWKRAIKADESTSASTFELLSGYQIERIRSAKEDEDSWISMAFDGQGRVILSKEKEGLLRLTLRGTE
;
A
#
# COMPACT_ATOMS: atom_id res chain seq x y z
N ALA A 1 73.19 14.30 -23.77
CA ALA A 1 72.26 13.67 -22.79
C ALA A 1 70.92 14.37 -22.85
N MET A 2 69.94 13.74 -23.49
CA MET A 2 68.60 14.35 -23.68
C MET A 2 67.57 13.55 -22.86
N ASN A 3 67.10 14.17 -21.80
CA ASN A 3 66.11 13.55 -20.89
C ASN A 3 64.74 13.53 -21.54
N LEU A 4 64.24 12.34 -21.85
CA LEU A 4 62.92 12.10 -22.35
C LEU A 4 61.95 12.00 -21.17
N LEU A 5 61.17 13.04 -20.94
CA LEU A 5 60.15 13.08 -19.89
C LEU A 5 58.88 12.41 -20.42
N ILE A 6 58.65 11.17 -20.06
CA ILE A 6 57.41 10.45 -20.38
C ILE A 6 56.33 10.96 -19.40
N ARG A 7 55.38 11.75 -19.89
CA ARG A 7 54.17 12.12 -19.15
C ARG A 7 53.16 10.97 -19.29
N LEU A 8 52.98 10.21 -18.25
CA LEU A 8 51.92 9.24 -18.10
C LEU A 8 50.60 9.99 -17.84
N ILE A 9 49.77 10.10 -18.86
CA ILE A 9 48.40 10.61 -18.69
C ILE A 9 47.53 9.44 -18.20
N ILE A 10 47.22 9.43 -16.91
CA ILE A 10 46.20 8.52 -16.35
C ILE A 10 44.86 9.08 -16.70
N LEU A 11 44.22 8.48 -17.69
CA LEU A 11 42.80 8.75 -18.03
C LEU A 11 41.95 8.02 -17.00
N VAL A 12 41.51 8.72 -15.95
CA VAL A 12 40.52 8.21 -14.99
C VAL A 12 39.14 8.33 -15.67
N THR A 13 38.69 7.25 -16.29
CA THR A 13 37.30 7.11 -16.70
C THR A 13 36.46 6.91 -15.45
N ILE A 14 35.86 7.98 -14.97
CA ILE A 14 34.79 7.92 -13.96
C ILE A 14 33.58 7.31 -14.68
N LEU A 15 33.42 6.00 -14.55
CA LEU A 15 32.15 5.36 -14.83
C LEU A 15 31.14 5.89 -13.82
N GLY A 16 30.41 6.93 -14.22
CA GLY A 16 29.25 7.41 -13.48
C GLY A 16 28.23 6.29 -13.42
N ALA A 17 28.23 5.52 -12.35
CA ALA A 17 27.07 4.70 -12.03
C ALA A 17 25.92 5.67 -11.82
N SER A 18 24.98 5.71 -12.79
CA SER A 18 23.70 6.38 -12.60
C SER A 18 23.04 5.69 -11.42
N ALA A 19 23.05 6.34 -10.27
CA ALA A 19 22.27 5.88 -9.14
C ALA A 19 20.80 5.87 -9.60
N VAL A 20 20.21 4.69 -9.71
CA VAL A 20 18.77 4.57 -9.94
C VAL A 20 18.12 5.23 -8.73
N ALA A 21 17.56 6.40 -8.94
CA ALA A 21 16.88 7.14 -7.88
C ALA A 21 15.74 6.27 -7.34
N THR A 22 15.74 6.03 -6.04
CA THR A 22 14.64 5.32 -5.38
C THR A 22 13.33 6.08 -5.67
N PRO A 23 12.28 5.41 -6.15
CA PRO A 23 11.00 6.06 -6.40
C PRO A 23 10.50 6.78 -5.14
N PRO A 24 9.97 8.01 -5.24
CA PRO A 24 9.46 8.71 -4.07
C PRO A 24 8.25 7.98 -3.50
N ASN A 25 8.13 8.01 -2.17
CA ASN A 25 6.96 7.49 -1.49
C ASN A 25 5.76 8.42 -1.69
N ALA A 26 4.64 7.87 -2.11
CA ALA A 26 3.36 8.56 -2.05
C ALA A 26 2.85 8.60 -0.60
N HIS A 27 2.13 9.64 -0.25
CA HIS A 27 1.54 9.81 1.07
C HIS A 27 0.03 9.53 1.02
N TRP A 28 -0.52 9.08 2.13
CA TRP A 28 -1.94 9.05 2.34
C TRP A 28 -2.46 10.49 2.50
N ILE A 29 -3.44 10.89 1.72
CA ILE A 29 -4.03 12.22 1.81
C ILE A 29 -5.55 12.17 1.95
N TRP A 30 -6.10 13.18 2.63
CA TRP A 30 -7.52 13.49 2.73
C TRP A 30 -7.69 15.00 2.94
N HIS A 31 -8.90 15.49 3.10
CA HIS A 31 -9.15 16.86 3.54
C HIS A 31 -9.39 16.94 5.05
N ASP A 32 -9.33 18.13 5.62
CA ASP A 32 -9.42 18.39 7.05
C ASP A 32 -10.86 18.51 7.57
N GLU A 33 -11.84 18.63 6.70
CA GLU A 33 -13.23 18.71 7.09
C GLU A 33 -13.86 17.32 7.29
N ASP A 34 -14.88 17.27 8.15
CA ASP A 34 -15.76 16.12 8.37
C ASP A 34 -16.74 15.99 7.19
N SER A 35 -16.23 15.59 6.03
CA SER A 35 -16.96 15.44 4.79
C SER A 35 -16.53 14.17 4.08
N ASP A 36 -17.51 13.39 3.64
CA ASP A 36 -17.28 12.13 2.96
C ASP A 36 -16.97 12.28 1.45
N SER A 37 -16.93 13.49 0.92
CA SER A 37 -16.73 13.70 -0.51
C SER A 37 -15.82 14.86 -0.82
N GLY A 38 -15.07 14.76 -1.91
CA GLY A 38 -14.18 15.82 -2.38
C GLY A 38 -13.66 15.58 -3.78
N THR A 39 -12.98 16.58 -4.31
CA THR A 39 -12.27 16.49 -5.59
C THR A 39 -10.86 17.02 -5.39
N PHE A 40 -9.90 16.11 -5.46
CA PHE A 40 -8.48 16.44 -5.35
C PHE A 40 -7.87 16.62 -6.73
N ILE A 41 -7.00 17.61 -6.87
CA ILE A 41 -6.42 18.01 -8.14
C ILE A 41 -4.91 18.21 -7.99
N LYS A 42 -4.17 17.65 -8.94
CA LYS A 42 -2.74 17.89 -9.13
C LYS A 42 -2.48 18.29 -10.58
N ASP A 43 -1.99 19.49 -10.76
CA ASP A 43 -1.47 19.95 -12.05
C ASP A 43 0.04 19.61 -12.11
N PHE A 44 0.52 19.12 -13.24
CA PHE A 44 1.91 18.79 -13.47
C PHE A 44 2.31 19.01 -14.94
N GLU A 45 3.58 19.13 -15.19
CA GLU A 45 4.14 19.23 -16.52
C GLU A 45 4.86 17.96 -16.91
N SER A 46 4.72 17.54 -18.16
CA SER A 46 5.39 16.38 -18.73
C SER A 46 6.13 16.79 -20.00
N ARG A 47 7.36 16.29 -20.14
CA ARG A 47 8.09 16.27 -21.41
C ARG A 47 7.57 15.14 -22.29
N GLU A 48 8.26 14.86 -23.39
CA GLU A 48 8.00 13.65 -24.17
C GLU A 48 8.31 12.42 -23.32
N ILE A 49 7.32 11.55 -23.18
CA ILE A 49 7.44 10.31 -22.37
C ILE A 49 7.42 9.07 -23.27
N GLN A 50 8.06 8.01 -22.81
CA GLN A 50 7.97 6.68 -23.41
C GLN A 50 6.81 5.88 -22.83
N SER A 51 6.57 6.01 -21.54
CA SER A 51 5.45 5.36 -20.86
C SER A 51 5.04 6.11 -19.61
N ALA A 52 3.78 5.92 -19.20
CA ALA A 52 3.25 6.41 -17.93
C ALA A 52 2.50 5.28 -17.21
N PHE A 53 2.77 5.10 -15.95
CA PHE A 53 2.14 4.08 -15.14
C PHE A 53 1.60 4.67 -13.83
N LEU A 54 0.31 4.47 -13.59
CA LEU A 54 -0.39 4.96 -12.41
C LEU A 54 -0.68 3.81 -11.46
N ASP A 55 -0.19 3.94 -10.25
CA ASP A 55 -0.50 3.04 -9.13
C ASP A 55 -1.32 3.74 -8.07
N GLY A 56 -2.12 2.99 -7.31
CA GLY A 56 -2.81 3.58 -6.19
C GLY A 56 -3.70 2.62 -5.41
N VAL A 57 -4.21 3.14 -4.32
CA VAL A 57 -5.16 2.45 -3.45
C VAL A 57 -6.04 3.46 -2.73
N ALA A 58 -7.23 3.03 -2.35
CA ALA A 58 -8.19 3.78 -1.54
C ALA A 58 -8.54 2.98 -0.29
N ASP A 59 -8.53 3.64 0.86
CA ASP A 59 -8.91 3.07 2.14
C ASP A 59 -10.08 3.85 2.75
N PHE A 60 -11.12 3.16 3.20
CA PHE A 60 -12.38 3.74 3.65
C PHE A 60 -13.03 4.74 2.67
N CYS A 61 -12.66 4.72 1.39
CA CYS A 61 -13.29 5.56 0.37
C CYS A 61 -13.28 4.90 -1.01
N ARG A 62 -14.19 5.36 -1.85
CA ARG A 62 -14.16 5.11 -3.29
C ARG A 62 -13.47 6.30 -3.97
N ILE A 63 -12.66 6.01 -4.96
CA ILE A 63 -12.03 7.03 -5.80
C ILE A 63 -12.36 6.82 -7.27
N ASP A 64 -12.59 7.92 -7.98
CA ASP A 64 -12.69 7.99 -9.44
C ASP A 64 -11.55 8.87 -9.95
N VAL A 65 -10.60 8.27 -10.64
CA VAL A 65 -9.39 8.93 -11.14
C VAL A 65 -9.56 9.33 -12.60
N SER A 66 -9.21 10.56 -12.93
CA SER A 66 -9.22 11.09 -14.28
C SER A 66 -7.91 11.77 -14.63
N LEU A 67 -7.41 11.56 -15.84
CA LEU A 67 -6.28 12.25 -16.44
C LEU A 67 -6.77 13.14 -17.59
N ASN A 68 -6.45 14.42 -17.53
CA ASN A 68 -6.83 15.42 -18.54
C ASN A 68 -8.34 15.41 -18.86
N GLY A 69 -9.18 15.15 -17.84
CA GLY A 69 -10.63 15.07 -17.96
C GLY A 69 -11.17 13.71 -18.41
N THR A 70 -10.32 12.77 -18.81
CA THR A 70 -10.72 11.41 -19.18
C THR A 70 -10.66 10.51 -17.96
N HIS A 71 -11.76 9.81 -17.64
CA HIS A 71 -11.79 8.82 -16.57
C HIS A 71 -10.89 7.63 -16.92
N VAL A 72 -9.99 7.25 -16.01
CA VAL A 72 -9.01 6.18 -16.23
C VAL A 72 -9.16 5.02 -15.25
N LYS A 73 -9.62 5.27 -14.01
CA LYS A 73 -9.73 4.22 -13.01
C LYS A 73 -10.77 4.56 -11.95
N ARG A 74 -11.51 3.52 -11.52
CA ARG A 74 -12.28 3.52 -10.27
C ARG A 74 -11.71 2.48 -9.32
N ALA A 75 -11.49 2.83 -8.07
CA ALA A 75 -11.19 1.89 -7.00
C ALA A 75 -12.25 2.02 -5.88
N ARG A 76 -12.60 0.90 -5.28
CA ARG A 76 -13.54 0.81 -4.16
C ARG A 76 -12.77 0.82 -2.84
N PRO A 77 -13.44 1.07 -1.72
CA PRO A 77 -12.84 0.85 -0.41
C PRO A 77 -12.31 -0.59 -0.31
N PHE A 78 -11.09 -0.72 0.21
CA PHE A 78 -10.42 -2.00 0.44
C PHE A 78 -10.11 -2.85 -0.80
N ASP A 79 -10.32 -2.31 -2.01
CA ASP A 79 -9.81 -2.97 -3.21
C ASP A 79 -8.27 -3.11 -3.11
N PRO A 80 -7.69 -4.18 -3.66
CA PRO A 80 -6.24 -4.28 -3.78
C PRO A 80 -5.66 -3.07 -4.50
N ARG A 81 -4.38 -2.79 -4.24
CA ARG A 81 -3.65 -1.79 -5.00
C ARG A 81 -3.79 -2.05 -6.50
N PHE A 82 -4.14 -1.04 -7.25
CA PHE A 82 -4.24 -1.12 -8.71
C PHE A 82 -2.96 -0.59 -9.37
N GLY A 83 -2.71 -1.08 -10.58
CA GLY A 83 -1.72 -0.56 -11.50
C GLY A 83 -2.33 -0.39 -12.89
N LEU A 84 -2.02 0.68 -13.59
CA LEU A 84 -2.61 1.04 -14.87
C LEU A 84 -1.60 1.71 -15.79
N ASP A 85 -1.44 1.19 -17.00
CA ASP A 85 -0.78 1.94 -18.08
C ASP A 85 -1.69 3.09 -18.51
N CYS A 86 -1.20 4.30 -18.38
CA CYS A 86 -1.92 5.51 -18.74
C CYS A 86 -1.16 6.38 -19.77
N THR A 87 -0.21 5.80 -20.48
CA THR A 87 0.64 6.49 -21.48
C THR A 87 -0.17 7.31 -22.47
N GLY A 88 -1.24 6.75 -23.01
CA GLY A 88 -2.09 7.42 -24.00
C GLY A 88 -2.91 8.60 -23.47
N PHE A 89 -2.95 8.81 -22.17
CA PHE A 89 -3.69 9.92 -21.53
C PHE A 89 -2.78 11.09 -21.15
N ILE A 90 -1.45 10.95 -21.25
CA ILE A 90 -0.48 12.01 -20.95
C ILE A 90 -0.19 12.82 -22.22
N LYS A 91 -0.19 14.13 -22.04
CA LYS A 91 0.12 15.09 -23.12
C LYS A 91 1.48 15.72 -22.87
N GLY A 92 2.19 16.13 -23.90
CA GLY A 92 3.34 17.04 -23.77
C GLY A 92 2.90 18.37 -23.17
N GLY A 93 3.65 18.89 -22.20
CA GLY A 93 3.33 20.10 -21.47
C GLY A 93 2.40 19.86 -20.28
N LYS A 94 1.38 20.72 -20.14
CA LYS A 94 0.50 20.73 -18.96
C LYS A 94 -0.48 19.56 -18.92
N ASN A 95 -0.53 18.89 -17.79
CA ASN A 95 -1.44 17.78 -17.48
C ASN A 95 -2.14 18.03 -16.16
N ARG A 96 -3.28 17.35 -15.98
CA ARG A 96 -4.07 17.40 -14.76
C ARG A 96 -4.52 16.00 -14.36
N LEU A 97 -4.19 15.63 -13.13
CA LEU A 97 -4.71 14.46 -12.44
C LEU A 97 -5.82 14.93 -11.49
N THR A 98 -7.00 14.32 -11.62
CA THR A 98 -8.17 14.62 -10.78
C THR A 98 -8.68 13.37 -10.13
N VAL A 99 -8.95 13.43 -8.82
CA VAL A 99 -9.49 12.33 -8.03
C VAL A 99 -10.75 12.78 -7.33
N LYS A 100 -11.89 12.25 -7.76
CA LYS A 100 -13.15 12.42 -7.03
C LYS A 100 -13.25 11.33 -5.99
N VAL A 101 -13.54 11.69 -4.76
CA VAL A 101 -13.61 10.76 -3.64
C VAL A 101 -15.00 10.73 -3.01
N SER A 102 -15.36 9.55 -2.49
CA SER A 102 -16.55 9.35 -1.66
C SER A 102 -16.18 8.40 -0.53
N GLY A 103 -16.08 8.93 0.68
CA GLY A 103 -15.80 8.18 1.91
C GLY A 103 -16.94 7.26 2.30
N ILE A 104 -16.61 6.31 3.16
CA ILE A 104 -17.52 5.51 3.95
C ILE A 104 -17.15 5.70 5.41
N ASP A 105 -17.95 5.19 6.34
CA ASP A 105 -17.64 5.28 7.77
C ASP A 105 -16.24 4.76 8.07
N GLY A 106 -15.36 5.64 8.55
CA GLY A 106 -13.98 5.32 8.88
C GLY A 106 -12.95 6.37 8.44
N PRO A 107 -11.67 6.12 8.68
CA PRO A 107 -10.60 7.08 8.42
C PRO A 107 -10.23 7.12 6.92
N SER A 108 -11.13 7.66 6.10
CA SER A 108 -10.96 7.74 4.64
C SER A 108 -9.64 8.37 4.24
N ALA A 109 -8.94 7.73 3.31
CA ALA A 109 -7.73 8.22 2.69
C ALA A 109 -7.47 7.53 1.35
N PHE A 110 -6.69 8.15 0.50
CA PHE A 110 -6.17 7.51 -0.71
C PHE A 110 -4.73 7.91 -0.95
N GLN A 111 -4.04 7.13 -1.77
CA GLN A 111 -2.72 7.46 -2.26
C GLN A 111 -2.55 7.04 -3.71
N LEU A 112 -1.79 7.81 -4.46
CA LEU A 112 -1.47 7.58 -5.86
C LEU A 112 0.00 7.87 -6.15
N ARG A 113 0.56 7.13 -7.09
CA ARG A 113 1.87 7.40 -7.69
C ARG A 113 1.75 7.24 -9.20
N LEU A 114 2.04 8.29 -9.94
CA LEU A 114 2.17 8.30 -11.39
C LEU A 114 3.65 8.38 -11.74
N GLN A 115 4.18 7.34 -12.36
CA GLN A 115 5.52 7.30 -12.92
C GLN A 115 5.44 7.74 -14.39
N LEU A 116 6.30 8.66 -14.77
CA LEU A 116 6.47 9.15 -16.15
C LEU A 116 7.89 8.78 -16.59
N LYS A 117 8.02 7.84 -17.49
CA LYS A 117 9.31 7.42 -18.04
C LYS A 117 9.62 8.21 -19.31
N SER A 118 10.77 8.87 -19.33
CA SER A 118 11.34 9.48 -20.52
C SER A 118 12.59 8.74 -21.01
N LYS A 119 13.25 9.26 -22.03
CA LYS A 119 14.55 8.72 -22.48
C LYS A 119 15.70 9.06 -21.55
N GLU A 120 15.57 10.14 -20.78
CA GLU A 120 16.64 10.70 -19.98
C GLU A 120 16.51 10.28 -18.51
N ASP A 121 15.31 10.43 -17.92
CA ASP A 121 15.03 10.18 -16.52
C ASP A 121 13.55 9.90 -16.26
N ASP A 122 13.28 9.31 -15.12
CA ASP A 122 11.95 9.07 -14.59
C ASP A 122 11.49 10.25 -13.75
N ALA A 123 10.26 10.71 -13.99
CA ALA A 123 9.59 11.69 -13.15
C ALA A 123 8.39 11.04 -12.43
N TYR A 124 8.04 11.59 -11.27
CA TYR A 124 6.96 11.06 -10.46
C TYR A 124 6.00 12.16 -10.03
N VAL A 125 4.71 11.88 -10.10
CA VAL A 125 3.65 12.67 -9.46
C VAL A 125 3.06 11.79 -8.37
N ILE A 126 3.20 12.22 -7.13
CA ILE A 126 2.74 11.46 -5.96
C ILE A 126 1.67 12.24 -5.21
N THR A 127 0.86 11.54 -4.42
CA THR A 127 0.02 12.19 -3.43
C THR A 127 0.86 12.71 -2.28
N ASP A 128 0.68 13.97 -1.95
CA ASP A 128 1.34 14.71 -0.87
C ASP A 128 0.53 15.98 -0.52
N ALA A 129 1.02 16.79 0.41
CA ALA A 129 0.39 18.04 0.82
C ALA A 129 0.33 19.12 -0.29
N THR A 130 0.98 18.92 -1.43
CA THR A 130 0.96 19.89 -2.56
C THR A 130 -0.25 19.73 -3.47
N TRP A 131 -1.09 18.73 -3.23
CA TRP A 131 -2.38 18.61 -3.89
C TRP A 131 -3.32 19.71 -3.42
N ARG A 132 -4.27 20.08 -4.23
CA ARG A 132 -5.34 21.00 -3.84
C ARG A 132 -6.69 20.30 -3.90
N GLU A 133 -7.59 20.69 -3.05
CA GLU A 133 -8.98 20.30 -3.08
C GLU A 133 -9.83 21.39 -3.77
N GLU A 134 -10.82 21.00 -4.57
CA GLU A 134 -11.60 21.90 -5.43
C GLU A 134 -12.31 23.03 -4.67
N LYS A 135 -12.84 22.73 -3.48
CA LYS A 135 -13.51 23.69 -2.60
C LYS A 135 -12.55 24.45 -1.68
N SER A 136 -11.25 24.39 -1.96
CA SER A 136 -10.19 25.05 -1.19
C SER A 136 -10.06 24.57 0.26
N ARG A 137 -10.50 23.33 0.57
CA ARG A 137 -10.23 22.68 1.85
C ARG A 137 -8.75 22.30 1.93
N ASN A 138 -8.22 22.28 3.16
CA ASN A 138 -6.84 21.89 3.34
C ASN A 138 -6.66 20.40 3.05
N VAL A 139 -5.61 20.07 2.34
CA VAL A 139 -5.19 18.69 2.13
C VAL A 139 -4.32 18.28 3.32
N VAL A 140 -4.78 17.28 4.04
CA VAL A 140 -4.05 16.69 5.18
C VAL A 140 -3.21 15.55 4.67
N ASP A 141 -1.91 15.66 4.89
CA ASP A 141 -0.94 14.61 4.66
C ASP A 141 -0.86 13.72 5.90
N ARG A 142 -1.22 12.46 5.75
CA ARG A 142 -1.24 11.44 6.82
C ARG A 142 0.02 10.58 6.87
N GLY A 143 1.05 10.97 6.14
CA GLY A 143 2.33 10.30 6.11
C GLY A 143 2.54 9.34 4.93
N PRO A 144 3.77 8.86 4.79
CA PRO A 144 4.18 8.04 3.66
C PRO A 144 3.58 6.64 3.72
N VAL A 145 3.35 6.07 2.54
CA VAL A 145 3.02 4.66 2.39
C VAL A 145 4.25 3.81 2.71
N ASN A 146 4.05 2.65 3.34
CA ASN A 146 5.14 1.71 3.55
C ASN A 146 5.80 1.34 2.20
N PRO A 147 7.12 1.49 2.04
CA PRO A 147 7.81 1.19 0.79
C PRO A 147 7.54 -0.22 0.26
N ARG A 148 7.44 -1.22 1.12
CA ARG A 148 7.10 -2.60 0.75
C ARG A 148 5.78 -2.73 0.00
N TYR A 149 4.88 -1.78 0.18
CA TYR A 149 3.60 -1.74 -0.52
C TYR A 149 3.76 -1.55 -2.03
N TRP A 150 4.81 -0.82 -2.46
CA TRP A 150 5.11 -0.57 -3.86
C TRP A 150 5.93 -1.67 -4.52
N ASP A 151 6.62 -2.49 -3.73
CA ASP A 151 7.48 -3.57 -4.20
C ASP A 151 6.68 -4.84 -4.52
N ALA A 152 5.42 -4.93 -4.08
CA ALA A 152 4.56 -6.05 -4.41
C ALA A 152 4.26 -6.06 -5.92
N PRO A 153 4.56 -7.15 -6.64
CA PRO A 153 4.27 -7.23 -8.06
C PRO A 153 2.76 -7.15 -8.29
N HIS A 154 2.32 -6.18 -9.10
CA HIS A 154 0.92 -5.89 -9.39
C HIS A 154 0.16 -7.05 -10.03
N ASP A 155 0.88 -7.87 -10.76
CA ASP A 155 0.36 -8.93 -11.63
C ASP A 155 0.22 -10.26 -10.89
N ARG A 156 0.67 -10.36 -9.64
CA ARG A 156 0.71 -11.63 -8.91
C ARG A 156 -0.33 -11.80 -7.82
N VAL A 157 -1.12 -10.79 -7.54
CA VAL A 157 -2.35 -11.02 -6.79
C VAL A 157 -3.47 -11.34 -7.80
N GLN A 158 -3.26 -12.30 -8.66
CA GLN A 158 -4.34 -13.19 -9.01
C GLN A 158 -4.59 -14.06 -7.77
N VAL A 159 -5.23 -13.45 -6.78
CA VAL A 159 -6.02 -14.23 -5.86
C VAL A 159 -7.12 -14.84 -6.72
N THR A 160 -6.82 -15.96 -7.30
CA THR A 160 -7.90 -16.78 -7.84
C THR A 160 -8.77 -17.09 -6.64
N VAL A 161 -10.06 -16.82 -6.74
CA VAL A 161 -11.06 -17.15 -5.70
C VAL A 161 -10.90 -18.61 -5.22
N MET A 162 -10.32 -19.47 -6.04
CA MET A 162 -9.98 -20.85 -5.71
C MET A 162 -8.80 -20.98 -4.74
N ASP A 163 -7.79 -20.13 -4.80
CA ASP A 163 -6.62 -20.23 -3.90
C ASP A 163 -6.98 -19.80 -2.48
N ASP A 164 -7.81 -18.78 -2.33
CA ASP A 164 -8.36 -18.38 -1.02
C ASP A 164 -9.26 -19.45 -0.42
N TYR A 165 -10.10 -20.06 -1.24
CA TYR A 165 -10.97 -21.15 -0.80
C TYR A 165 -10.19 -22.39 -0.41
N GLU A 166 -9.15 -22.76 -1.16
CA GLU A 166 -8.30 -23.90 -0.82
C GLU A 166 -7.41 -23.62 0.39
N GLN A 167 -6.92 -22.39 0.57
CA GLN A 167 -6.21 -21.99 1.79
C GLN A 167 -7.12 -22.04 3.01
N TRP A 168 -8.32 -21.49 2.90
CA TRP A 168 -9.33 -21.54 3.94
C TRP A 168 -9.71 -22.99 4.30
N LYS A 169 -9.92 -23.83 3.29
CA LYS A 169 -10.25 -25.24 3.45
C LYS A 169 -9.13 -26.05 4.11
N ARG A 170 -7.85 -25.70 3.81
CA ARG A 170 -6.69 -26.29 4.48
C ARG A 170 -6.59 -25.80 5.92
N ALA A 171 -6.84 -24.54 6.19
CA ALA A 171 -6.84 -23.97 7.54
C ALA A 171 -7.91 -24.63 8.43
N ILE A 172 -9.11 -24.88 7.90
CA ILE A 172 -10.18 -25.60 8.64
C ILE A 172 -9.79 -27.05 8.93
N LYS A 173 -9.01 -27.68 8.07
CA LYS A 173 -8.53 -29.06 8.28
C LYS A 173 -7.27 -29.16 9.11
N ALA A 174 -6.65 -28.04 9.44
CA ALA A 174 -5.48 -28.03 10.29
C ALA A 174 -5.89 -28.29 11.74
N ASP A 175 -5.45 -29.40 12.29
CA ASP A 175 -5.68 -29.78 13.70
C ASP A 175 -4.91 -28.88 14.68
N GLU A 176 -4.07 -28.00 14.16
CA GLU A 176 -3.19 -27.14 14.97
C GLU A 176 -3.21 -25.69 14.49
N SER A 177 -3.11 -24.76 15.45
CA SER A 177 -2.89 -23.35 15.15
C SER A 177 -1.51 -23.12 14.50
N THR A 178 -1.34 -22.00 13.82
CA THR A 178 -0.08 -21.57 13.21
C THR A 178 1.08 -21.66 14.22
N SER A 179 2.21 -22.20 13.78
CA SER A 179 3.40 -22.31 14.64
C SER A 179 3.92 -20.94 15.06
N ALA A 180 4.32 -20.81 16.34
CA ALA A 180 4.93 -19.58 16.85
C ALA A 180 6.16 -19.14 16.04
N SER A 181 6.90 -20.08 15.46
CA SER A 181 8.10 -19.80 14.64
C SER A 181 7.82 -19.11 13.30
N THR A 182 6.56 -19.03 12.87
CA THR A 182 6.19 -18.35 11.61
C THR A 182 5.94 -16.86 11.81
N PHE A 183 5.92 -16.36 13.05
CA PHE A 183 5.68 -14.96 13.35
C PHE A 183 6.99 -14.20 13.50
N GLU A 184 7.10 -13.06 12.86
CA GLU A 184 8.20 -12.11 13.05
C GLU A 184 7.83 -11.15 14.17
N LEU A 185 8.59 -11.13 15.26
CA LEU A 185 8.28 -10.34 16.44
C LEU A 185 9.25 -9.18 16.62
N LEU A 186 8.76 -8.09 17.19
CA LEU A 186 9.61 -7.00 17.66
C LEU A 186 10.46 -7.46 18.85
N SER A 187 11.64 -6.86 19.00
CA SER A 187 12.53 -7.14 20.12
C SER A 187 11.82 -6.90 21.46
N GLY A 188 11.97 -7.84 22.39
CA GLY A 188 11.34 -7.79 23.71
C GLY A 188 9.95 -8.42 23.80
N TYR A 189 9.41 -8.91 22.68
CA TYR A 189 8.15 -9.67 22.67
C TYR A 189 8.41 -11.15 22.48
N GLN A 190 7.52 -11.96 23.06
CA GLN A 190 7.49 -13.41 22.90
C GLN A 190 6.09 -13.82 22.47
N ILE A 191 5.99 -14.86 21.67
CA ILE A 191 4.73 -15.47 21.28
C ILE A 191 4.67 -16.88 21.82
N GLU A 192 3.56 -17.21 22.44
CA GLU A 192 3.28 -18.54 22.96
C GLU A 192 1.93 -19.00 22.44
N ARG A 193 1.86 -20.25 21.99
CA ARG A 193 0.61 -20.88 21.62
C ARG A 193 -0.10 -21.39 22.88
N ILE A 194 -1.12 -20.69 23.31
CA ILE A 194 -1.91 -21.05 24.50
C ILE A 194 -2.76 -22.30 24.21
N ARG A 195 -3.40 -22.31 23.02
CA ARG A 195 -4.33 -23.40 22.66
C ARG A 195 -4.67 -23.35 21.17
N SER A 196 -4.96 -24.50 20.58
CA SER A 196 -5.66 -24.64 19.32
C SER A 196 -7.15 -24.93 19.53
N ALA A 197 -8.02 -24.53 18.61
CA ALA A 197 -9.42 -24.95 18.59
C ALA A 197 -9.49 -26.48 18.45
N LYS A 198 -10.48 -27.08 19.08
CA LYS A 198 -10.82 -28.49 18.89
C LYS A 198 -11.81 -28.63 17.75
N GLU A 199 -11.94 -29.85 17.23
CA GLU A 199 -12.83 -30.16 16.10
C GLU A 199 -14.31 -29.78 16.37
N ASP A 200 -14.76 -29.88 17.63
CA ASP A 200 -16.11 -29.57 18.08
C ASP A 200 -16.32 -28.08 18.46
N GLU A 201 -15.31 -27.26 18.34
CA GLU A 201 -15.37 -25.86 18.78
C GLU A 201 -15.66 -24.88 17.65
N ASP A 202 -15.66 -25.30 16.41
CA ASP A 202 -15.78 -24.45 15.22
C ASP A 202 -14.70 -23.33 15.17
N SER A 203 -14.88 -22.35 14.30
CA SER A 203 -14.00 -21.18 14.26
C SER A 203 -14.28 -20.21 15.42
N TRP A 204 -13.23 -19.61 15.95
CA TRP A 204 -13.34 -18.55 16.97
C TRP A 204 -13.31 -17.19 16.25
N ILE A 205 -14.35 -16.40 16.40
CA ILE A 205 -14.55 -15.17 15.66
C ILE A 205 -14.27 -13.90 16.45
N SER A 206 -14.27 -13.98 17.79
CA SER A 206 -13.93 -12.84 18.64
C SER A 206 -13.38 -13.29 19.98
N MET A 207 -12.65 -12.38 20.65
CA MET A 207 -12.04 -12.61 21.94
C MET A 207 -12.20 -11.39 22.85
N ALA A 208 -12.46 -11.63 24.12
CA ALA A 208 -12.48 -10.60 25.15
C ALA A 208 -11.90 -11.16 26.45
N PHE A 209 -11.53 -10.27 27.38
CA PHE A 209 -11.17 -10.64 28.75
C PHE A 209 -12.31 -10.26 29.69
N ASP A 210 -12.62 -11.13 30.62
CA ASP A 210 -13.55 -10.80 31.72
C ASP A 210 -12.82 -10.08 32.87
N GLY A 211 -13.61 -9.62 33.84
CA GLY A 211 -13.07 -8.92 35.02
C GLY A 211 -12.14 -9.77 35.93
N GLN A 212 -11.97 -11.05 35.64
CA GLN A 212 -11.07 -11.96 36.35
C GLN A 212 -9.86 -12.38 35.50
N GLY A 213 -9.67 -11.73 34.34
CA GLY A 213 -8.57 -12.01 33.39
C GLY A 213 -8.71 -13.31 32.63
N ARG A 214 -9.91 -13.89 32.59
CA ARG A 214 -10.16 -15.10 31.78
C ARG A 214 -10.49 -14.70 30.35
N VAL A 215 -10.05 -15.49 29.38
CA VAL A 215 -10.36 -15.27 27.97
C VAL A 215 -11.73 -15.83 27.65
N ILE A 216 -12.58 -15.01 27.08
CA ILE A 216 -13.88 -15.38 26.52
C ILE A 216 -13.76 -15.36 25.01
N LEU A 217 -14.05 -16.49 24.38
CA LEU A 217 -14.04 -16.66 22.92
C LEU A 217 -15.46 -16.86 22.43
N SER A 218 -15.83 -16.16 21.37
CA SER A 218 -17.08 -16.39 20.65
C SER A 218 -16.85 -17.42 19.56
N LYS A 219 -17.72 -18.42 19.48
CA LYS A 219 -17.73 -19.40 18.39
C LYS A 219 -18.52 -18.87 17.20
N GLU A 220 -18.22 -19.35 16.01
CA GLU A 220 -18.87 -18.90 14.78
C GLU A 220 -20.36 -19.21 14.75
N LYS A 221 -20.75 -20.43 15.09
CA LYS A 221 -22.15 -20.86 15.02
C LYS A 221 -22.94 -20.47 16.24
N GLU A 222 -22.50 -20.93 17.40
CA GLU A 222 -23.14 -20.57 18.65
C GLU A 222 -22.27 -20.87 19.87
N GLY A 223 -22.51 -20.12 20.92
CA GLY A 223 -21.90 -20.34 22.24
C GLY A 223 -20.61 -19.57 22.46
N LEU A 224 -20.23 -19.60 23.72
CA LEU A 224 -19.01 -18.97 24.23
C LEU A 224 -18.12 -20.02 24.87
N LEU A 225 -16.82 -19.86 24.65
CA LEU A 225 -15.76 -20.60 25.36
C LEU A 225 -15.11 -19.68 26.38
N ARG A 226 -14.87 -20.19 27.57
CA ARG A 226 -14.10 -19.49 28.59
C ARG A 226 -12.82 -20.27 28.90
N LEU A 227 -11.69 -19.62 28.70
CA LEU A 227 -10.38 -20.15 29.00
C LEU A 227 -9.83 -19.46 30.24
N THR A 228 -9.33 -20.26 31.19
CA THR A 228 -8.55 -19.75 32.31
C THR A 228 -7.09 -19.95 31.99
N LEU A 229 -6.36 -18.85 31.80
CA LEU A 229 -4.93 -18.90 31.59
C LEU A 229 -4.28 -19.23 32.95
N ARG A 230 -3.61 -20.37 33.02
CA ARG A 230 -2.75 -20.70 34.18
C ARG A 230 -1.37 -20.16 33.84
N GLY A 231 -0.87 -19.24 34.67
CA GLY A 231 0.50 -18.75 34.51
C GLY A 231 1.46 -19.94 34.56
N THR A 232 2.42 -19.96 33.67
CA THR A 232 3.63 -20.77 33.86
C THR A 232 4.40 -20.10 34.97
N GLU A 233 4.48 -20.75 36.14
CA GLU A 233 5.44 -20.41 37.20
C GLU A 233 6.88 -20.59 36.67
#